data_9e78cd38b3cbd8a04c9c3ac3eeb3049a
#
_entry.id   9e78cd38b3cbd8a04c9c3ac3eeb3049a
#
_cell.length_a   1.000
_cell.length_b   1.000
_cell.length_c   1.000
_cell.angle_alpha   90.00
_cell.angle_beta   90.00
_cell.angle_gamma   90.00
#
_symmetry.space_group_name_H-M   'P 1'
#
loop_
_entity.id
_entity.type
_entity.pdbx_description
1 polymer ?
#
loop_
_entity_poly.entity_id
_entity_poly.type
_entity_poly.pdbx_seq_one_letter_code
_entity_poly.pdbx_strand_id
1 'polypeptide(L)'
;MGLSSDIVQKLAPYFGLQKDEAACDIIQNPLRLSREEATKTTNVIKMQTLMSVQRRYDQDKKAGANKFDSLPRGIRTAIVSVWFQFGLPPKYPKFWGHVKRNEWEKAVNELRNFYSNPEDQARGDLRRRNHEADIIQAALSKCTSSVDLVFLLDESGSVRATNFQKSLDFVRRLIESFPEENLRGENGTRFGLSTFSGSYSTKFHLYNYTNQLGYSSAIRRVGYSGGGTQLGFALGRVLTDQFSERRGLRPKADGLPRILVVLTDGLSHDNVSTPAKTVRDNEITIYAVGVAGYNVEQLKEIAPSDQHVITLDSFSKLDAFVSTITSSACYEPRASGNNETITTNVKKGSFKYFSYKVNPEKNLEVSVDDLVGSTMLYASRTTPHPYKYEHDYKFERASQKDKVIVIAGDATSPRPKRSTGNKLQPIYIAVTSDTDSAKFEIVANECDPSVCVEGTNERSDMRSGSSKNYSKFPWVFLLGSIAVLLNNYY
;
A
#
# COMPACT_ATOMS: atom_id res chain seq x y z
N MET A 1 -16.68 3.53 18.53
CA MET A 1 -15.57 3.62 19.52
C MET A 1 -15.22 5.09 19.67
N GLY A 2 -15.39 5.64 20.86
CA GLY A 2 -15.06 7.06 21.18
C GLY A 2 -13.69 7.18 21.85
N LEU A 3 -13.28 8.44 22.08
CA LEU A 3 -12.11 8.74 22.92
C LEU A 3 -12.44 8.41 24.38
N SER A 4 -11.43 8.06 25.17
CA SER A 4 -11.61 7.90 26.64
C SER A 4 -11.93 9.24 27.29
N SER A 5 -12.63 9.21 28.44
CA SER A 5 -13.00 10.42 29.17
C SER A 5 -11.79 11.33 29.49
N ASP A 6 -10.64 10.73 29.80
CA ASP A 6 -9.41 11.47 30.11
C ASP A 6 -8.87 12.27 28.90
N ILE A 7 -8.93 11.68 27.71
CA ILE A 7 -8.53 12.37 26.46
C ILE A 7 -9.54 13.47 26.13
N VAL A 8 -10.84 13.19 26.28
CA VAL A 8 -11.90 14.19 26.07
C VAL A 8 -11.72 15.38 27.00
N GLN A 9 -11.42 15.14 28.29
CA GLN A 9 -11.20 16.18 29.29
C GLN A 9 -9.98 17.06 28.97
N LYS A 10 -8.89 16.47 28.43
CA LYS A 10 -7.72 17.21 27.94
C LYS A 10 -8.01 18.06 26.70
N LEU A 11 -8.94 17.63 25.85
CA LEU A 11 -9.34 18.33 24.63
C LEU A 11 -10.44 19.36 24.86
N ALA A 12 -11.23 19.22 25.93
CA ALA A 12 -12.40 20.06 26.22
C ALA A 12 -12.13 21.58 26.19
N PRO A 13 -11.01 22.11 26.70
CA PRO A 13 -10.71 23.54 26.65
C PRO A 13 -10.66 24.11 25.24
N TYR A 14 -10.41 23.27 24.23
CA TYR A 14 -10.24 23.69 22.83
C TYR A 14 -11.49 23.49 22.00
N PHE A 15 -12.59 22.98 22.57
CA PHE A 15 -13.85 22.78 21.85
C PHE A 15 -14.50 24.10 21.52
N GLY A 16 -14.95 24.27 20.30
CA GLY A 16 -15.65 25.47 19.84
C GLY A 16 -14.76 26.66 19.48
N LEU A 17 -13.46 26.60 19.75
CA LEU A 17 -12.54 27.67 19.37
C LEU A 17 -12.40 27.78 17.85
N GLN A 18 -12.39 29.00 17.35
CA GLN A 18 -12.10 29.28 15.94
C GLN A 18 -10.58 29.11 15.68
N LYS A 19 -10.20 29.00 14.42
CA LYS A 19 -8.86 28.64 13.97
C LYS A 19 -7.75 29.49 14.62
N ASP A 20 -7.93 30.78 14.67
CA ASP A 20 -6.94 31.71 15.24
C ASP A 20 -6.99 31.73 16.77
N GLU A 21 -8.16 31.61 17.36
CA GLU A 21 -8.35 31.47 18.82
C GLU A 21 -7.72 30.20 19.35
N ALA A 22 -7.97 29.06 18.65
CA ALA A 22 -7.36 27.79 18.99
C ALA A 22 -5.82 27.83 18.88
N ALA A 23 -5.29 28.55 17.89
CA ALA A 23 -3.84 28.73 17.73
C ALA A 23 -3.24 29.56 18.90
N CYS A 24 -3.91 30.62 19.30
CA CYS A 24 -3.49 31.47 20.42
C CYS A 24 -3.58 30.69 21.75
N ASP A 25 -4.65 29.95 21.98
CA ASP A 25 -4.85 29.21 23.23
C ASP A 25 -3.86 28.06 23.38
N ILE A 26 -3.52 27.35 22.32
CA ILE A 26 -2.48 26.30 22.34
C ILE A 26 -1.08 26.86 22.66
N ILE A 27 -0.80 28.10 22.25
CA ILE A 27 0.47 28.75 22.57
C ILE A 27 0.53 29.09 24.06
N GLN A 28 -0.57 29.58 24.63
CA GLN A 28 -0.67 29.96 26.05
C GLN A 28 -0.84 28.73 26.97
N ASN A 29 -1.68 27.79 26.54
CA ASN A 29 -2.02 26.57 27.27
C ASN A 29 -1.70 25.35 26.41
N PRO A 30 -0.42 24.87 26.36
CA PRO A 30 -0.05 23.79 25.45
C PRO A 30 -0.76 22.48 25.74
N LEU A 31 -1.49 21.95 24.74
CA LEU A 31 -2.07 20.60 24.82
C LEU A 31 -0.99 19.56 24.96
N ARG A 32 -1.00 18.81 26.05
CA ARG A 32 -0.07 17.72 26.34
C ARG A 32 -0.78 16.38 26.26
N LEU A 33 -0.56 15.67 25.16
CA LEU A 33 -0.97 14.29 24.99
C LEU A 33 0.27 13.37 25.01
N SER A 34 0.15 12.23 25.65
CA SER A 34 1.13 11.16 25.47
C SER A 34 1.08 10.68 24.02
N ARG A 35 2.12 9.98 23.56
CA ARG A 35 2.16 9.41 22.20
C ARG A 35 0.99 8.45 21.95
N GLU A 36 0.62 7.67 22.97
CA GLU A 36 -0.50 6.74 22.90
C GLU A 36 -1.84 7.47 22.76
N GLU A 37 -2.08 8.49 23.58
CA GLU A 37 -3.29 9.35 23.50
C GLU A 37 -3.38 10.06 22.16
N ALA A 38 -2.28 10.62 21.67
CA ALA A 38 -2.22 11.26 20.35
C ALA A 38 -2.52 10.27 19.22
N THR A 39 -2.02 9.03 19.32
CA THR A 39 -2.30 7.97 18.34
C THR A 39 -3.77 7.56 18.37
N LYS A 40 -4.35 7.34 19.57
CA LYS A 40 -5.77 7.03 19.74
C LYS A 40 -6.66 8.13 19.16
N THR A 41 -6.36 9.39 19.52
CA THR A 41 -7.08 10.57 19.02
C THR A 41 -7.03 10.64 17.48
N THR A 42 -5.85 10.49 16.89
CA THR A 42 -5.64 10.50 15.45
C THR A 42 -6.44 9.39 14.75
N ASN A 43 -6.44 8.19 15.30
CA ASN A 43 -7.17 7.06 14.73
C ASN A 43 -8.68 7.27 14.77
N VAL A 44 -9.22 7.79 15.88
CA VAL A 44 -10.64 8.12 15.98
C VAL A 44 -11.03 9.17 14.95
N ILE A 45 -10.25 10.24 14.80
CA ILE A 45 -10.50 11.31 13.82
C ILE A 45 -10.45 10.77 12.38
N LYS A 46 -9.45 9.94 12.06
CA LYS A 46 -9.35 9.29 10.75
C LYS A 46 -10.58 8.45 10.44
N MET A 47 -11.04 7.65 11.39
CA MET A 47 -12.23 6.80 11.21
C MET A 47 -13.50 7.63 11.04
N GLN A 48 -13.71 8.65 11.86
CA GLN A 48 -14.87 9.54 11.76
C GLN A 48 -14.88 10.31 10.43
N THR A 49 -13.71 10.81 10.00
CA THR A 49 -13.57 11.47 8.69
C THR A 49 -13.93 10.51 7.57
N LEU A 50 -13.37 9.28 7.59
CA LEU A 50 -13.66 8.26 6.58
C LEU A 50 -15.16 7.96 6.48
N MET A 51 -15.83 7.73 7.63
CA MET A 51 -17.27 7.46 7.68
C MET A 51 -18.10 8.63 7.16
N SER A 52 -17.72 9.87 7.48
CA SER A 52 -18.39 11.08 7.03
C SER A 52 -18.27 11.27 5.51
N VAL A 53 -17.07 11.07 4.98
CA VAL A 53 -16.78 11.13 3.54
C VAL A 53 -17.56 10.05 2.79
N GLN A 54 -17.51 8.81 3.26
CA GLN A 54 -18.21 7.68 2.67
C GLN A 54 -19.72 7.94 2.61
N ARG A 55 -20.33 8.31 3.75
CA ARG A 55 -21.77 8.62 3.82
C ARG A 55 -22.15 9.71 2.82
N ARG A 56 -21.40 10.82 2.81
CA ARG A 56 -21.66 11.94 1.92
C ARG A 56 -21.47 11.59 0.46
N TYR A 57 -20.41 10.86 0.10
CA TYR A 57 -20.19 10.41 -1.27
C TYR A 57 -21.33 9.52 -1.75
N ASP A 58 -21.73 8.52 -0.95
CA ASP A 58 -22.78 7.57 -1.32
C ASP A 58 -24.16 8.24 -1.44
N GLN A 59 -24.39 9.35 -0.72
CA GLN A 59 -25.58 10.19 -0.87
C GLN A 59 -25.55 11.06 -2.13
N ASP A 60 -24.39 11.65 -2.44
CA ASP A 60 -24.21 12.62 -3.54
C ASP A 60 -23.93 11.99 -4.89
N LYS A 61 -23.45 10.73 -4.92
CA LYS A 61 -23.04 10.05 -6.15
C LYS A 61 -24.17 10.00 -7.17
N LYS A 62 -23.83 10.18 -8.45
CA LYS A 62 -24.79 10.12 -9.54
C LYS A 62 -25.15 8.68 -9.91
N ALA A 63 -26.28 8.50 -10.59
CA ALA A 63 -26.67 7.21 -11.13
C ALA A 63 -25.56 6.64 -12.01
N GLY A 64 -25.25 5.36 -11.85
CA GLY A 64 -24.13 4.69 -12.55
C GLY A 64 -22.75 4.87 -11.90
N ALA A 65 -22.58 5.80 -10.93
CA ALA A 65 -21.33 5.90 -10.21
C ALA A 65 -21.19 4.80 -9.14
N ASN A 66 -19.95 4.32 -8.94
CA ASN A 66 -19.62 3.29 -7.97
C ASN A 66 -19.91 3.74 -6.54
N LYS A 67 -20.13 2.80 -5.60
CA LYS A 67 -20.16 3.11 -4.17
C LYS A 67 -18.74 3.46 -3.68
N PHE A 68 -18.62 4.22 -2.61
CA PHE A 68 -17.34 4.64 -2.06
C PHE A 68 -16.40 3.46 -1.77
N ASP A 69 -16.91 2.41 -1.15
CA ASP A 69 -16.09 1.23 -0.79
C ASP A 69 -15.60 0.43 -2.00
N SER A 70 -16.27 0.54 -3.14
CA SER A 70 -15.85 -0.10 -4.40
C SER A 70 -14.87 0.74 -5.23
N LEU A 71 -14.57 1.97 -4.79
CA LEU A 71 -13.53 2.79 -5.43
C LEU A 71 -12.14 2.24 -5.09
N PRO A 72 -11.18 2.30 -6.03
CA PRO A 72 -9.78 2.00 -5.75
C PRO A 72 -9.26 2.74 -4.51
N ARG A 73 -8.40 2.07 -3.73
CA ARG A 73 -7.86 2.65 -2.48
C ARG A 73 -7.23 4.03 -2.67
N GLY A 74 -6.44 4.22 -3.74
CA GLY A 74 -5.83 5.52 -4.05
C GLY A 74 -6.86 6.62 -4.23
N ILE A 75 -7.93 6.35 -4.97
CA ILE A 75 -9.03 7.31 -5.18
C ILE A 75 -9.70 7.66 -3.84
N ARG A 76 -10.03 6.66 -3.01
CA ARG A 76 -10.59 6.89 -1.68
C ARG A 76 -9.66 7.75 -0.81
N THR A 77 -8.35 7.43 -0.83
CA THR A 77 -7.34 8.18 -0.07
C THR A 77 -7.29 9.64 -0.51
N ALA A 78 -7.27 9.93 -1.80
CA ALA A 78 -7.26 11.29 -2.31
C ALA A 78 -8.53 12.07 -1.93
N ILE A 79 -9.71 11.46 -2.05
CA ILE A 79 -10.98 12.08 -1.65
C ILE A 79 -10.99 12.44 -0.15
N VAL A 80 -10.57 11.49 0.71
CA VAL A 80 -10.49 11.70 2.16
C VAL A 80 -9.46 12.78 2.50
N SER A 81 -8.33 12.83 1.79
CA SER A 81 -7.29 13.84 1.98
C SER A 81 -7.79 15.27 1.67
N VAL A 82 -8.50 15.44 0.56
CA VAL A 82 -9.13 16.73 0.19
C VAL A 82 -10.17 17.12 1.24
N TRP A 83 -11.04 16.18 1.62
CA TRP A 83 -12.06 16.42 2.65
C TRP A 83 -11.43 16.81 4.00
N PHE A 84 -10.41 16.12 4.44
CA PHE A 84 -9.75 16.39 5.71
C PHE A 84 -9.17 17.81 5.77
N GLN A 85 -8.71 18.34 4.64
CA GLN A 85 -8.14 19.68 4.58
C GLN A 85 -9.21 20.80 4.48
N PHE A 86 -10.25 20.58 3.68
CA PHE A 86 -11.22 21.65 3.37
C PHE A 86 -12.57 21.47 4.05
N GLY A 87 -12.85 20.28 4.59
CA GLY A 87 -14.15 19.95 5.17
C GLY A 87 -15.21 19.65 4.10
N LEU A 88 -16.39 20.26 4.20
CA LEU A 88 -17.55 19.97 3.35
C LEU A 88 -17.34 20.34 1.87
N PRO A 89 -17.94 19.56 0.93
CA PRO A 89 -17.80 19.71 -0.52
C PRO A 89 -18.08 21.12 -1.11
N PRO A 90 -18.94 21.98 -0.53
CA PRO A 90 -19.12 23.35 -1.05
C PRO A 90 -17.85 24.19 -1.14
N LYS A 91 -16.78 23.82 -0.41
CA LYS A 91 -15.49 24.51 -0.47
C LYS A 91 -14.63 24.12 -1.67
N TYR A 92 -14.94 23.00 -2.36
CA TYR A 92 -14.29 22.51 -3.57
C TYR A 92 -15.30 21.91 -4.57
N PRO A 93 -16.24 22.72 -5.06
CA PRO A 93 -17.42 22.23 -5.79
C PRO A 93 -17.08 21.56 -7.11
N LYS A 94 -16.03 22.02 -7.81
CA LYS A 94 -15.60 21.46 -9.09
C LYS A 94 -15.03 20.05 -8.89
N PHE A 95 -14.04 19.88 -8.00
CA PHE A 95 -13.49 18.59 -7.68
C PHE A 95 -14.57 17.59 -7.23
N TRP A 96 -15.43 17.99 -6.26
CA TRP A 96 -16.52 17.14 -5.80
C TRP A 96 -17.52 16.82 -6.92
N GLY A 97 -17.76 17.78 -7.81
CA GLY A 97 -18.58 17.60 -9.00
C GLY A 97 -18.09 16.46 -9.88
N HIS A 98 -16.78 16.37 -10.12
CA HIS A 98 -16.15 15.30 -10.89
C HIS A 98 -16.16 13.98 -10.12
N VAL A 99 -15.79 14.01 -8.84
CA VAL A 99 -15.73 12.83 -7.95
C VAL A 99 -17.07 12.09 -7.93
N LYS A 100 -18.19 12.77 -7.73
CA LYS A 100 -19.53 12.14 -7.64
C LYS A 100 -20.05 11.57 -8.97
N ARG A 101 -19.38 11.86 -10.09
CA ARG A 101 -19.70 11.31 -11.43
C ARG A 101 -18.66 10.30 -11.91
N ASN A 102 -17.64 9.99 -11.08
CA ASN A 102 -16.49 9.16 -11.45
C ASN A 102 -15.71 9.72 -12.68
N GLU A 103 -15.69 11.04 -12.86
CA GLU A 103 -14.91 11.73 -13.90
C GLU A 103 -13.47 11.95 -13.40
N TRP A 104 -12.73 10.86 -13.23
CA TRP A 104 -11.45 10.87 -12.51
C TRP A 104 -10.36 11.68 -13.20
N GLU A 105 -10.25 11.63 -14.53
CA GLU A 105 -9.29 12.45 -15.28
C GLU A 105 -9.55 13.95 -15.08
N LYS A 106 -10.82 14.35 -15.05
CA LYS A 106 -11.20 15.74 -14.75
C LYS A 106 -10.90 16.09 -13.31
N ALA A 107 -11.12 15.15 -12.37
CA ALA A 107 -10.76 15.33 -10.96
C ALA A 107 -9.24 15.51 -10.78
N VAL A 108 -8.42 14.73 -11.49
CA VAL A 108 -6.95 14.88 -11.52
C VAL A 108 -6.55 16.26 -12.03
N ASN A 109 -7.12 16.69 -13.17
CA ASN A 109 -6.83 18.00 -13.74
C ASN A 109 -7.26 19.14 -12.80
N GLU A 110 -8.40 19.01 -12.13
CA GLU A 110 -8.85 20.00 -11.16
C GLU A 110 -7.91 20.09 -9.95
N LEU A 111 -7.37 18.97 -9.45
CA LEU A 111 -6.39 18.98 -8.36
C LEU A 111 -5.07 19.63 -8.79
N ARG A 112 -4.60 19.38 -10.01
CA ARG A 112 -3.36 19.99 -10.55
C ARG A 112 -3.51 21.50 -10.77
N ASN A 113 -4.73 21.98 -11.06
CA ASN A 113 -5.06 23.37 -11.31
C ASN A 113 -5.89 24.00 -10.16
N PHE A 114 -5.86 23.42 -8.98
CA PHE A 114 -6.70 23.80 -7.85
C PHE A 114 -6.49 25.26 -7.41
N TYR A 115 -5.25 25.73 -7.54
CA TYR A 115 -4.86 27.11 -7.28
C TYR A 115 -4.51 27.80 -8.60
N SER A 116 -5.45 28.56 -9.16
CA SER A 116 -5.21 29.35 -10.36
C SER A 116 -4.38 30.62 -10.09
N ASN A 117 -4.14 30.98 -8.83
CA ASN A 117 -3.43 32.20 -8.43
C ASN A 117 -1.99 31.88 -7.99
N PRO A 118 -0.93 32.59 -8.54
CA PRO A 118 0.46 32.34 -8.18
C PRO A 118 0.77 32.47 -6.69
N GLU A 119 0.07 33.35 -5.97
CA GLU A 119 0.26 33.57 -4.53
C GLU A 119 -0.20 32.36 -3.69
N ASP A 120 -1.24 31.65 -4.13
CA ASP A 120 -1.72 30.45 -3.48
C ASP A 120 -0.83 29.23 -3.76
N GLN A 121 -0.09 29.24 -4.88
CA GLN A 121 0.89 28.19 -5.24
C GLN A 121 2.09 28.14 -4.29
N ALA A 122 2.44 29.28 -3.67
CA ALA A 122 3.56 29.38 -2.73
C ALA A 122 3.29 28.74 -1.35
N ARG A 123 2.05 28.39 -1.04
CA ARG A 123 1.62 27.96 0.31
C ARG A 123 1.81 26.48 0.64
N GLY A 124 2.54 25.71 -0.15
CA GLY A 124 2.78 24.28 0.13
C GLY A 124 1.60 23.34 -0.17
N ASP A 125 0.38 23.87 -0.33
CA ASP A 125 -0.83 23.12 -0.63
C ASP A 125 -0.85 22.54 -2.05
N LEU A 126 -0.16 23.18 -2.99
CA LEU A 126 -0.02 22.70 -4.37
C LEU A 126 0.70 21.33 -4.42
N ARG A 127 1.72 21.11 -3.58
CA ARG A 127 2.41 19.82 -3.49
C ARG A 127 1.44 18.71 -3.08
N ARG A 128 0.58 19.00 -2.11
CA ARG A 128 -0.42 18.04 -1.64
C ARG A 128 -1.48 17.76 -2.70
N ARG A 129 -1.95 18.80 -3.42
CA ARG A 129 -2.91 18.63 -4.54
C ARG A 129 -2.33 17.81 -5.67
N ASN A 130 -1.09 18.08 -6.04
CA ASN A 130 -0.39 17.27 -7.04
C ASN A 130 -0.22 15.82 -6.60
N HIS A 131 0.12 15.58 -5.33
CA HIS A 131 0.19 14.24 -4.78
C HIS A 131 -1.15 13.50 -4.83
N GLU A 132 -2.24 14.15 -4.45
CA GLU A 132 -3.59 13.58 -4.54
C GLU A 132 -3.97 13.28 -5.99
N ALA A 133 -3.61 14.15 -6.93
CA ALA A 133 -3.78 13.92 -8.35
C ALA A 133 -2.98 12.69 -8.83
N ASP A 134 -1.71 12.57 -8.39
CA ASP A 134 -0.85 11.44 -8.73
C ASP A 134 -1.37 10.11 -8.16
N ILE A 135 -1.90 10.12 -6.93
CA ILE A 135 -2.54 8.95 -6.32
C ILE A 135 -3.78 8.51 -7.12
N ILE A 136 -4.63 9.46 -7.56
CA ILE A 136 -5.77 9.13 -8.42
C ILE A 136 -5.30 8.60 -9.76
N GLN A 137 -4.35 9.27 -10.40
CA GLN A 137 -3.79 8.86 -11.69
C GLN A 137 -3.21 7.45 -11.63
N ALA A 138 -2.44 7.15 -10.59
CA ALA A 138 -1.90 5.82 -10.34
C ALA A 138 -3.02 4.76 -10.15
N ALA A 139 -4.08 5.11 -9.43
CA ALA A 139 -5.21 4.21 -9.20
C ALA A 139 -6.08 3.98 -10.45
N LEU A 140 -6.00 4.89 -11.44
CA LEU A 140 -6.69 4.77 -12.74
C LEU A 140 -5.86 4.04 -13.78
N SER A 141 -4.54 4.08 -13.64
CA SER A 141 -3.67 3.36 -14.55
C SER A 141 -3.97 1.86 -14.42
N LYS A 142 -4.31 1.23 -15.55
CA LYS A 142 -4.39 -0.22 -15.60
C LYS A 142 -3.04 -0.77 -15.15
N CYS A 143 -3.07 -1.85 -14.38
CA CYS A 143 -1.86 -2.52 -13.95
C CYS A 143 -1.00 -2.92 -15.15
N THR A 144 0.06 -2.20 -15.39
CA THR A 144 1.04 -2.52 -16.42
C THR A 144 2.27 -3.21 -15.84
N SER A 145 2.35 -3.34 -14.52
CA SER A 145 3.43 -4.05 -13.83
C SER A 145 3.24 -5.55 -13.96
N SER A 146 4.30 -6.25 -14.28
CA SER A 146 4.32 -7.72 -14.28
C SER A 146 4.47 -8.24 -12.85
N VAL A 147 3.77 -9.32 -12.54
CA VAL A 147 3.80 -9.96 -11.22
C VAL A 147 3.58 -11.48 -11.38
N ASP A 148 4.18 -12.27 -10.51
CA ASP A 148 3.85 -13.69 -10.33
C ASP A 148 2.92 -13.81 -9.13
N LEU A 149 1.62 -14.07 -9.38
CA LEU A 149 0.57 -14.07 -8.39
C LEU A 149 -0.12 -15.43 -8.30
N VAL A 150 -0.11 -16.02 -7.11
CA VAL A 150 -0.76 -17.32 -6.83
C VAL A 150 -1.93 -17.10 -5.88
N PHE A 151 -3.06 -17.71 -6.18
CA PHE A 151 -4.21 -17.82 -5.29
C PHE A 151 -4.17 -19.14 -4.55
N LEU A 152 -4.44 -19.09 -3.25
CA LEU A 152 -4.64 -20.24 -2.38
C LEU A 152 -6.02 -20.09 -1.72
N LEU A 153 -7.00 -20.83 -2.22
CA LEU A 153 -8.40 -20.71 -1.81
C LEU A 153 -8.81 -21.84 -0.86
N ASP A 154 -9.42 -21.45 0.22
CA ASP A 154 -10.09 -22.37 1.14
C ASP A 154 -11.34 -22.96 0.47
N GLU A 155 -11.38 -24.31 0.38
CA GLU A 155 -12.55 -25.08 -0.05
C GLU A 155 -13.06 -26.01 1.06
N SER A 156 -12.81 -25.66 2.33
CA SER A 156 -13.28 -26.41 3.50
C SER A 156 -14.80 -26.40 3.64
N GLY A 157 -15.31 -27.25 4.54
CA GLY A 157 -16.76 -27.42 4.75
C GLY A 157 -17.48 -26.14 5.20
N SER A 158 -16.83 -25.23 5.94
CA SER A 158 -17.36 -23.94 6.39
C SER A 158 -17.69 -23.00 5.24
N VAL A 159 -16.84 -22.99 4.19
CA VAL A 159 -16.99 -22.13 3.00
C VAL A 159 -18.29 -22.44 2.25
N ARG A 160 -18.61 -23.72 2.09
CA ARG A 160 -19.74 -24.23 1.30
C ARG A 160 -19.60 -23.93 -0.20
N ALA A 161 -20.18 -24.77 -1.05
CA ALA A 161 -20.06 -24.69 -2.51
C ALA A 161 -20.44 -23.32 -3.10
N THR A 162 -21.52 -22.71 -2.59
CA THR A 162 -21.99 -21.39 -3.09
C THR A 162 -20.98 -20.27 -2.83
N ASN A 163 -20.33 -20.25 -1.67
CA ASN A 163 -19.33 -19.23 -1.34
C ASN A 163 -18.01 -19.52 -2.02
N PHE A 164 -17.64 -20.80 -2.17
CA PHE A 164 -16.48 -21.19 -2.96
C PHE A 164 -16.60 -20.72 -4.41
N GLN A 165 -17.80 -20.81 -5.01
CA GLN A 165 -18.04 -20.25 -6.34
C GLN A 165 -17.80 -18.73 -6.38
N LYS A 166 -18.19 -17.96 -5.34
CA LYS A 166 -17.89 -16.53 -5.24
C LYS A 166 -16.38 -16.26 -5.14
N SER A 167 -15.63 -17.13 -4.46
CA SER A 167 -14.17 -17.05 -4.41
C SER A 167 -13.54 -17.28 -5.79
N LEU A 168 -14.05 -18.21 -6.56
CA LEU A 168 -13.62 -18.45 -7.95
C LEU A 168 -13.99 -17.27 -8.85
N ASP A 169 -15.18 -16.70 -8.72
CA ASP A 169 -15.58 -15.49 -9.44
C ASP A 169 -14.73 -14.29 -9.11
N PHE A 170 -14.33 -14.13 -7.85
CA PHE A 170 -13.37 -13.11 -7.43
C PHE A 170 -12.02 -13.29 -8.13
N VAL A 171 -11.45 -14.49 -8.16
CA VAL A 171 -10.19 -14.78 -8.87
C VAL A 171 -10.32 -14.44 -10.35
N ARG A 172 -11.41 -14.87 -11.01
CA ARG A 172 -11.67 -14.59 -12.41
C ARG A 172 -11.69 -13.08 -12.69
N ARG A 173 -12.45 -12.30 -11.90
CA ARG A 173 -12.56 -10.84 -12.04
C ARG A 173 -11.25 -10.14 -11.76
N LEU A 174 -10.45 -10.63 -10.80
CA LEU A 174 -9.14 -10.08 -10.54
C LEU A 174 -8.20 -10.27 -11.74
N ILE A 175 -8.17 -11.44 -12.35
CA ILE A 175 -7.40 -11.69 -13.58
C ILE A 175 -7.89 -10.83 -14.73
N GLU A 176 -9.21 -10.67 -14.90
CA GLU A 176 -9.84 -9.83 -15.93
C GLU A 176 -9.55 -8.32 -15.72
N SER A 177 -9.18 -7.89 -14.50
CA SER A 177 -8.79 -6.50 -14.22
C SER A 177 -7.41 -6.12 -14.76
N PHE A 178 -6.57 -7.11 -15.08
CA PHE A 178 -5.30 -6.88 -15.77
C PHE A 178 -5.54 -6.78 -17.27
N PRO A 179 -4.89 -5.82 -17.98
CA PRO A 179 -4.99 -5.73 -19.43
C PRO A 179 -4.55 -7.02 -20.11
N GLU A 180 -5.25 -7.41 -21.17
CA GLU A 180 -4.94 -8.64 -21.93
C GLU A 180 -3.48 -8.65 -22.43
N GLU A 181 -2.98 -7.49 -22.85
CA GLU A 181 -1.60 -7.30 -23.27
C GLU A 181 -0.57 -7.59 -22.17
N ASN A 182 -0.96 -7.42 -20.89
CA ASN A 182 -0.11 -7.69 -19.75
C ASN A 182 -0.07 -9.17 -19.33
N LEU A 183 -0.84 -10.01 -19.97
CA LEU A 183 -0.83 -11.46 -19.75
C LEU A 183 0.05 -12.19 -20.75
N ARG A 184 0.51 -11.49 -21.80
CA ARG A 184 1.24 -12.09 -22.93
C ARG A 184 2.74 -11.92 -22.80
N GLY A 185 3.47 -12.89 -23.37
CA GLY A 185 4.92 -12.85 -23.47
C GLY A 185 5.65 -13.19 -22.17
N GLU A 186 6.95 -13.15 -22.23
CA GLU A 186 7.82 -13.51 -21.09
C GLU A 186 7.67 -12.55 -19.90
N ASN A 187 7.43 -11.29 -20.19
CA ASN A 187 7.25 -10.23 -19.19
C ASN A 187 5.80 -10.04 -18.75
N GLY A 188 4.87 -10.91 -19.15
CA GLY A 188 3.47 -10.82 -18.75
C GLY A 188 3.24 -11.17 -17.28
N THR A 189 2.13 -10.69 -16.70
CA THR A 189 1.67 -11.16 -15.39
C THR A 189 1.24 -12.62 -15.48
N ARG A 190 1.69 -13.43 -14.51
CA ARG A 190 1.38 -14.85 -14.44
C ARG A 190 0.52 -15.15 -13.22
N PHE A 191 -0.48 -16.03 -13.39
CA PHE A 191 -1.36 -16.44 -12.32
C PHE A 191 -1.30 -17.96 -12.10
N GLY A 192 -1.25 -18.37 -10.83
CA GLY A 192 -1.42 -19.73 -10.38
C GLY A 192 -2.65 -19.85 -9.47
N LEU A 193 -3.26 -21.01 -9.41
CA LEU A 193 -4.39 -21.30 -8.52
C LEU A 193 -4.24 -22.67 -7.87
N SER A 194 -4.35 -22.67 -6.55
CA SER A 194 -4.47 -23.88 -5.74
C SER A 194 -5.61 -23.73 -4.76
N THR A 195 -6.16 -24.85 -4.32
CA THR A 195 -7.17 -24.92 -3.28
C THR A 195 -6.69 -25.79 -2.13
N PHE A 196 -7.24 -25.55 -0.96
CA PHE A 196 -6.96 -26.37 0.20
C PHE A 196 -8.22 -26.61 1.06
N SER A 197 -8.19 -27.76 1.75
CA SER A 197 -9.11 -28.13 2.81
C SER A 197 -8.36 -29.04 3.80
N GLY A 198 -8.76 -30.28 4.01
CA GLY A 198 -7.93 -31.34 4.61
C GLY A 198 -6.82 -31.86 3.67
N SER A 199 -6.78 -31.38 2.44
CA SER A 199 -5.81 -31.71 1.40
C SER A 199 -5.45 -30.45 0.61
N TYR A 200 -4.41 -30.56 -0.25
CA TYR A 200 -4.00 -29.49 -1.14
C TYR A 200 -4.15 -29.95 -2.60
N SER A 201 -4.63 -29.07 -3.48
CA SER A 201 -4.83 -29.37 -4.89
C SER A 201 -4.45 -28.18 -5.77
N THR A 202 -3.52 -28.38 -6.69
CA THR A 202 -3.19 -27.39 -7.72
C THR A 202 -4.19 -27.48 -8.86
N LYS A 203 -4.71 -26.33 -9.27
CA LYS A 203 -5.67 -26.21 -10.38
C LYS A 203 -4.97 -25.78 -11.67
N PHE A 204 -4.04 -24.83 -11.58
CA PHE A 204 -3.13 -24.46 -12.63
C PHE A 204 -1.89 -23.73 -12.08
N HIS A 205 -0.79 -23.83 -12.79
CA HIS A 205 0.49 -23.18 -12.46
C HIS A 205 0.68 -21.88 -13.21
N LEU A 206 1.69 -21.10 -12.83
CA LEU A 206 2.02 -19.78 -13.39
C LEU A 206 2.28 -19.79 -14.90
N TYR A 207 2.70 -20.90 -15.50
CA TYR A 207 2.98 -20.99 -16.94
C TYR A 207 1.80 -21.46 -17.79
N ASN A 208 0.67 -21.88 -17.21
CA ASN A 208 -0.36 -22.62 -17.95
C ASN A 208 -1.13 -21.76 -18.96
N TYR A 209 -1.32 -20.47 -18.66
CA TYR A 209 -2.16 -19.61 -19.51
C TYR A 209 -1.50 -18.25 -19.68
N THR A 210 -1.77 -17.61 -20.83
CA THR A 210 -1.25 -16.29 -21.21
C THR A 210 -2.35 -15.35 -21.70
N ASN A 211 -3.63 -15.68 -21.42
CA ASN A 211 -4.78 -14.89 -21.83
C ASN A 211 -5.96 -15.10 -20.86
N GLN A 212 -6.85 -14.13 -20.81
CA GLN A 212 -8.00 -14.15 -19.89
C GLN A 212 -8.96 -15.32 -20.17
N LEU A 213 -9.14 -15.68 -21.43
CA LEU A 213 -10.06 -16.78 -21.80
C LEU A 213 -9.55 -18.13 -21.27
N GLY A 214 -8.24 -18.40 -21.37
CA GLY A 214 -7.62 -19.60 -20.84
C GLY A 214 -7.81 -19.73 -19.34
N TYR A 215 -7.49 -18.66 -18.57
CA TYR A 215 -7.72 -18.60 -17.13
C TYR A 215 -9.20 -18.79 -16.77
N SER A 216 -10.10 -18.05 -17.42
CA SER A 216 -11.54 -18.13 -17.16
C SER A 216 -12.09 -19.54 -17.41
N SER A 217 -11.65 -20.20 -18.47
CA SER A 217 -12.05 -21.57 -18.81
C SER A 217 -11.52 -22.59 -17.77
N ALA A 218 -10.31 -22.37 -17.27
CA ALA A 218 -9.74 -23.24 -16.22
C ALA A 218 -10.48 -23.07 -14.89
N ILE A 219 -10.75 -21.82 -14.48
CA ILE A 219 -11.45 -21.50 -13.22
C ILE A 219 -12.86 -22.13 -13.21
N ARG A 220 -13.61 -22.08 -14.32
CA ARG A 220 -14.95 -22.67 -14.43
C ARG A 220 -14.98 -24.17 -14.22
N ARG A 221 -13.86 -24.87 -14.40
CA ARG A 221 -13.75 -26.33 -14.21
C ARG A 221 -13.36 -26.73 -12.79
N VAL A 222 -13.10 -25.76 -11.91
CA VAL A 222 -12.73 -26.04 -10.52
C VAL A 222 -13.97 -26.44 -9.73
N GLY A 223 -13.98 -27.69 -9.26
CA GLY A 223 -15.02 -28.22 -8.38
C GLY A 223 -14.76 -27.89 -6.92
N TYR A 224 -15.79 -27.99 -6.09
CA TYR A 224 -15.73 -27.87 -4.64
C TYR A 224 -15.68 -29.25 -4.00
N SER A 225 -14.78 -29.48 -3.03
CA SER A 225 -14.62 -30.78 -2.37
C SER A 225 -15.06 -30.81 -0.90
N GLY A 226 -15.05 -29.68 -0.19
CA GLY A 226 -15.28 -29.64 1.25
C GLY A 226 -14.09 -30.18 2.06
N GLY A 227 -14.35 -30.54 3.34
CA GLY A 227 -13.33 -31.12 4.23
C GLY A 227 -12.92 -30.19 5.38
N GLY A 228 -11.82 -30.53 6.07
CA GLY A 228 -11.25 -29.75 7.16
C GLY A 228 -10.49 -28.52 6.65
N THR A 229 -9.78 -27.80 7.55
CA THR A 229 -8.99 -26.62 7.21
C THR A 229 -7.55 -26.82 7.69
N GLN A 230 -6.63 -27.11 6.76
CA GLN A 230 -5.19 -27.31 7.02
C GLN A 230 -4.36 -26.30 6.21
N LEU A 231 -4.44 -25.03 6.61
CA LEU A 231 -3.77 -23.93 5.91
C LEU A 231 -2.25 -23.99 6.06
N GLY A 232 -1.73 -24.43 7.22
CA GLY A 232 -0.29 -24.56 7.43
C GLY A 232 0.33 -25.57 6.48
N PHE A 233 -0.31 -26.74 6.33
CA PHE A 233 0.07 -27.73 5.33
C PHE A 233 0.01 -27.16 3.90
N ALA A 234 -1.05 -26.43 3.58
CA ALA A 234 -1.22 -25.83 2.26
C ALA A 234 -0.15 -24.76 1.95
N LEU A 235 0.24 -23.95 2.93
CA LEU A 235 1.31 -22.97 2.80
C LEU A 235 2.66 -23.63 2.51
N GLY A 236 2.97 -24.75 3.15
CA GLY A 236 4.16 -25.53 2.84
C GLY A 236 4.13 -26.11 1.43
N ARG A 237 2.97 -26.63 1.00
CA ARG A 237 2.79 -27.22 -0.33
C ARG A 237 2.82 -26.18 -1.44
N VAL A 238 2.17 -25.03 -1.28
CA VAL A 238 2.13 -23.98 -2.30
C VAL A 238 3.51 -23.44 -2.62
N LEU A 239 4.39 -23.36 -1.62
CA LEU A 239 5.77 -22.91 -1.80
C LEU A 239 6.53 -23.81 -2.77
N THR A 240 6.46 -25.14 -2.58
CA THR A 240 7.18 -26.11 -3.39
C THR A 240 6.52 -26.39 -4.74
N ASP A 241 5.21 -26.29 -4.82
CA ASP A 241 4.43 -26.70 -5.98
C ASP A 241 4.12 -25.52 -6.94
N GLN A 242 3.86 -24.31 -6.44
CA GLN A 242 3.58 -23.15 -7.28
C GLN A 242 4.80 -22.23 -7.48
N PHE A 243 5.54 -21.96 -6.39
CA PHE A 243 6.66 -21.01 -6.42
C PHE A 243 8.00 -21.71 -6.77
N SER A 244 8.04 -22.40 -7.92
CA SER A 244 9.25 -22.99 -8.48
C SER A 244 9.40 -22.64 -9.96
N GLU A 245 10.63 -22.52 -10.44
CA GLU A 245 10.92 -22.19 -11.85
C GLU A 245 10.31 -23.21 -12.81
N ARG A 246 10.30 -24.50 -12.44
CA ARG A 246 9.65 -25.58 -13.20
C ARG A 246 8.14 -25.39 -13.37
N ARG A 247 7.52 -24.55 -12.54
CA ARG A 247 6.10 -24.24 -12.55
C ARG A 247 5.80 -22.83 -13.06
N GLY A 248 6.82 -22.17 -13.64
CA GLY A 248 6.70 -20.89 -14.30
C GLY A 248 6.99 -19.68 -13.40
N LEU A 249 7.51 -19.88 -12.18
CA LEU A 249 8.05 -18.80 -11.40
C LEU A 249 9.27 -18.21 -12.11
N ARG A 250 9.29 -16.89 -12.25
CA ARG A 250 10.42 -16.21 -12.86
C ARG A 250 11.62 -16.12 -11.91
N PRO A 251 12.86 -16.09 -12.46
CA PRO A 251 14.06 -15.90 -11.65
C PRO A 251 13.97 -14.65 -10.77
N LYS A 252 14.65 -14.67 -9.63
CA LYS A 252 14.70 -13.50 -8.74
C LYS A 252 15.32 -12.29 -9.45
N ALA A 253 16.33 -12.51 -10.28
CA ALA A 253 17.03 -11.48 -11.03
C ALA A 253 16.10 -10.62 -11.94
N ASP A 254 14.91 -11.12 -12.31
CA ASP A 254 13.95 -10.36 -13.09
C ASP A 254 13.27 -9.20 -12.30
N GLY A 255 13.49 -9.17 -10.98
CA GLY A 255 13.00 -8.08 -10.13
C GLY A 255 11.49 -7.95 -10.05
N LEU A 256 10.74 -9.04 -10.21
CA LEU A 256 9.28 -9.03 -10.21
C LEU A 256 8.70 -9.42 -8.84
N PRO A 257 7.64 -8.74 -8.38
CA PRO A 257 6.95 -9.12 -7.16
C PRO A 257 6.39 -10.54 -7.26
N ARG A 258 6.49 -11.29 -6.15
CA ARG A 258 5.92 -12.62 -5.97
C ARG A 258 4.86 -12.54 -4.90
N ILE A 259 3.62 -12.85 -5.25
CA ILE A 259 2.47 -12.62 -4.38
C ILE A 259 1.69 -13.92 -4.19
N LEU A 260 1.34 -14.21 -2.94
CA LEU A 260 0.39 -15.24 -2.56
C LEU A 260 -0.85 -14.58 -1.96
N VAL A 261 -2.00 -14.77 -2.58
CA VAL A 261 -3.29 -14.35 -2.02
C VAL A 261 -3.95 -15.56 -1.39
N VAL A 262 -4.01 -15.57 -0.05
CA VAL A 262 -4.69 -16.60 0.73
C VAL A 262 -6.10 -16.12 1.06
N LEU A 263 -7.12 -16.91 0.75
CA LEU A 263 -8.50 -16.60 1.07
C LEU A 263 -9.08 -17.74 1.93
N THR A 264 -9.52 -17.40 3.15
CA THR A 264 -10.08 -18.36 4.13
C THR A 264 -11.25 -17.75 4.90
N ASP A 265 -12.17 -18.58 5.39
CA ASP A 265 -13.30 -18.17 6.23
C ASP A 265 -13.21 -18.71 7.67
N GLY A 266 -12.12 -19.38 8.03
CA GLY A 266 -12.02 -20.06 9.31
C GLY A 266 -10.63 -20.07 9.94
N LEU A 267 -10.58 -20.68 11.11
CA LEU A 267 -9.36 -21.00 11.83
C LEU A 267 -8.77 -22.31 11.31
N SER A 268 -7.50 -22.33 10.99
CA SER A 268 -6.79 -23.55 10.62
C SER A 268 -6.63 -24.49 11.82
N HIS A 269 -6.67 -25.78 11.55
CA HIS A 269 -6.47 -26.83 12.57
C HIS A 269 -4.98 -27.15 12.79
N ASP A 270 -4.10 -26.65 11.93
CA ASP A 270 -2.65 -26.85 11.99
C ASP A 270 -1.88 -25.54 12.19
N ASN A 271 -0.58 -25.65 12.45
CA ASN A 271 0.29 -24.49 12.65
C ASN A 271 0.53 -23.74 11.33
N VAL A 272 0.10 -22.48 11.27
CA VAL A 272 0.29 -21.61 10.09
C VAL A 272 1.54 -20.73 10.18
N SER A 273 2.03 -20.45 11.39
CA SER A 273 3.07 -19.43 11.63
C SER A 273 4.41 -19.81 10.98
N THR A 274 4.87 -21.05 11.21
CA THR A 274 6.14 -21.54 10.65
C THR A 274 6.11 -21.65 9.12
N PRO A 275 5.09 -22.28 8.47
CA PRO A 275 5.03 -22.31 7.01
C PRO A 275 4.87 -20.91 6.39
N ALA A 276 4.07 -20.04 6.98
CA ALA A 276 3.93 -18.66 6.51
C ALA A 276 5.25 -17.89 6.59
N LYS A 277 6.02 -18.07 7.69
CA LYS A 277 7.36 -17.50 7.79
C LYS A 277 8.25 -18.00 6.67
N THR A 278 8.27 -19.32 6.39
CA THR A 278 9.07 -19.89 5.31
C THR A 278 8.70 -19.30 3.94
N VAL A 279 7.40 -19.11 3.67
CA VAL A 279 6.93 -18.44 2.43
C VAL A 279 7.48 -17.02 2.35
N ARG A 280 7.36 -16.24 3.41
CA ARG A 280 7.87 -14.85 3.45
C ARG A 280 9.39 -14.74 3.36
N ASP A 281 10.11 -15.70 3.93
CA ASP A 281 11.57 -15.76 3.85
C ASP A 281 12.07 -16.12 2.43
N ASN A 282 11.20 -16.69 1.58
CA ASN A 282 11.43 -16.87 0.14
C ASN A 282 11.01 -15.66 -0.69
N GLU A 283 10.85 -14.47 -0.05
CA GLU A 283 10.54 -13.20 -0.71
C GLU A 283 9.17 -13.19 -1.41
N ILE A 284 8.21 -13.94 -0.86
CA ILE A 284 6.83 -13.99 -1.33
C ILE A 284 5.98 -13.17 -0.37
N THR A 285 5.31 -12.14 -0.89
CA THR A 285 4.37 -11.33 -0.11
C THR A 285 3.04 -12.04 0.00
N ILE A 286 2.56 -12.25 1.23
CA ILE A 286 1.27 -12.92 1.48
C ILE A 286 0.20 -11.86 1.79
N TYR A 287 -0.84 -11.82 0.97
CA TYR A 287 -2.10 -11.14 1.27
C TYR A 287 -3.05 -12.13 1.93
N ALA A 288 -3.37 -11.92 3.21
CA ALA A 288 -4.28 -12.76 3.97
C ALA A 288 -5.69 -12.16 3.95
N VAL A 289 -6.60 -12.80 3.22
CA VAL A 289 -7.99 -12.37 3.04
C VAL A 289 -8.91 -13.27 3.88
N GLY A 290 -9.42 -12.71 4.97
CA GLY A 290 -10.39 -13.38 5.83
C GLY A 290 -11.83 -12.97 5.46
N VAL A 291 -12.72 -13.96 5.31
CA VAL A 291 -14.13 -13.73 4.95
C VAL A 291 -15.06 -14.38 5.96
N ALA A 292 -16.05 -13.64 6.44
CA ALA A 292 -17.07 -14.10 7.39
C ALA A 292 -16.50 -14.57 8.75
N GLY A 293 -16.26 -15.86 8.95
CA GLY A 293 -15.86 -16.47 10.24
C GLY A 293 -14.34 -16.47 10.53
N TYR A 294 -13.56 -15.64 9.87
CA TYR A 294 -12.11 -15.61 9.97
C TYR A 294 -11.56 -15.31 11.38
N ASN A 295 -10.35 -15.78 11.65
CA ASN A 295 -9.58 -15.42 12.83
C ASN A 295 -8.51 -14.34 12.47
N VAL A 296 -8.66 -13.13 13.02
CA VAL A 296 -7.82 -12.00 12.67
C VAL A 296 -6.37 -12.17 13.15
N GLU A 297 -6.15 -12.81 14.29
CA GLU A 297 -4.79 -13.03 14.81
C GLU A 297 -4.04 -14.03 13.92
N GLN A 298 -4.71 -15.10 13.48
CA GLN A 298 -4.12 -16.03 12.51
C GLN A 298 -3.79 -15.35 11.17
N LEU A 299 -4.65 -14.46 10.67
CA LEU A 299 -4.37 -13.69 9.45
C LEU A 299 -3.11 -12.81 9.61
N LYS A 300 -2.92 -12.20 10.80
CA LYS A 300 -1.71 -11.41 11.10
C LYS A 300 -0.45 -12.27 11.23
N GLU A 301 -0.56 -13.51 11.66
CA GLU A 301 0.58 -14.45 11.68
C GLU A 301 1.03 -14.82 10.27
N ILE A 302 0.07 -14.92 9.35
CA ILE A 302 0.32 -15.29 7.94
C ILE A 302 0.90 -14.11 7.16
N ALA A 303 0.31 -12.93 7.29
CA ALA A 303 0.67 -11.74 6.54
C ALA A 303 2.01 -11.12 7.00
N PRO A 304 2.74 -10.41 6.13
CA PRO A 304 3.97 -9.72 6.51
C PRO A 304 3.73 -8.49 7.39
N SER A 305 2.56 -7.84 7.25
CA SER A 305 2.14 -6.68 8.06
C SER A 305 0.62 -6.53 8.06
N ASP A 306 0.09 -5.66 8.93
CA ASP A 306 -1.35 -5.37 9.02
C ASP A 306 -1.94 -4.82 7.70
N GLN A 307 -1.12 -4.21 6.84
CA GLN A 307 -1.57 -3.70 5.52
C GLN A 307 -1.90 -4.83 4.55
N HIS A 308 -1.37 -6.02 4.76
CA HIS A 308 -1.62 -7.21 3.95
C HIS A 308 -2.72 -8.10 4.52
N VAL A 309 -3.37 -7.68 5.61
CA VAL A 309 -4.55 -8.34 6.19
C VAL A 309 -5.79 -7.65 5.69
N ILE A 310 -6.66 -8.39 5.03
CA ILE A 310 -7.95 -7.92 4.49
C ILE A 310 -9.06 -8.72 5.14
N THR A 311 -10.06 -8.05 5.69
CA THR A 311 -11.18 -8.69 6.36
C THR A 311 -12.49 -8.27 5.74
N LEU A 312 -13.37 -9.24 5.47
CA LEU A 312 -14.66 -9.06 4.84
C LEU A 312 -15.76 -9.76 5.66
N ASP A 313 -16.89 -9.09 5.86
CA ASP A 313 -18.01 -9.67 6.60
C ASP A 313 -18.72 -10.79 5.82
N SER A 314 -18.55 -10.85 4.50
CA SER A 314 -19.19 -11.87 3.66
C SER A 314 -18.51 -12.05 2.30
N PHE A 315 -18.66 -13.22 1.69
CA PHE A 315 -18.16 -13.53 0.35
C PHE A 315 -18.78 -12.66 -0.75
N SER A 316 -19.96 -12.08 -0.55
CA SER A 316 -20.56 -11.15 -1.51
C SER A 316 -19.84 -9.80 -1.61
N LYS A 317 -18.94 -9.50 -0.66
CA LYS A 317 -18.12 -8.28 -0.67
C LYS A 317 -16.77 -8.47 -1.42
N LEU A 318 -16.42 -9.68 -1.83
CA LEU A 318 -15.15 -9.95 -2.54
C LEU A 318 -14.99 -9.11 -3.80
N ASP A 319 -16.06 -8.91 -4.56
CA ASP A 319 -16.03 -8.11 -5.80
C ASP A 319 -15.58 -6.66 -5.59
N ALA A 320 -15.96 -6.07 -4.46
CA ALA A 320 -15.56 -4.71 -4.12
C ALA A 320 -14.04 -4.58 -3.85
N PHE A 321 -13.36 -5.71 -3.61
CA PHE A 321 -11.94 -5.75 -3.30
C PHE A 321 -11.03 -6.10 -4.50
N VAL A 322 -11.61 -6.45 -5.64
CA VAL A 322 -10.84 -6.74 -6.87
C VAL A 322 -9.87 -5.59 -7.16
N SER A 323 -10.38 -4.36 -7.24
CA SER A 323 -9.54 -3.18 -7.53
C SER A 323 -8.48 -2.92 -6.46
N THR A 324 -8.79 -3.20 -5.19
CA THR A 324 -7.84 -3.02 -4.08
C THR A 324 -6.68 -4.01 -4.20
N ILE A 325 -6.96 -5.30 -4.40
CA ILE A 325 -5.92 -6.32 -4.57
C ILE A 325 -5.12 -6.08 -5.86
N THR A 326 -5.79 -5.74 -6.97
CA THR A 326 -5.11 -5.43 -8.23
C THR A 326 -4.16 -4.25 -8.07
N SER A 327 -4.61 -3.14 -7.48
CA SER A 327 -3.74 -1.99 -7.23
C SER A 327 -2.61 -2.32 -6.27
N SER A 328 -2.88 -3.06 -5.19
CA SER A 328 -1.84 -3.47 -4.25
C SER A 328 -0.80 -4.36 -4.93
N ALA A 329 -1.22 -5.34 -5.71
CA ALA A 329 -0.32 -6.22 -6.45
C ALA A 329 0.56 -5.46 -7.46
N CYS A 330 0.00 -4.44 -8.13
CA CYS A 330 0.72 -3.61 -9.10
C CYS A 330 1.84 -2.76 -8.50
N TYR A 331 1.65 -2.32 -7.27
CA TYR A 331 2.59 -1.44 -6.57
C TYR A 331 3.30 -2.16 -5.42
N GLU A 332 3.15 -3.48 -5.30
CA GLU A 332 3.82 -4.24 -4.26
C GLU A 332 5.33 -4.07 -4.37
N PRO A 333 6.02 -3.59 -3.31
CA PRO A 333 7.46 -3.56 -3.30
C PRO A 333 8.02 -4.99 -3.40
N ARG A 334 8.88 -5.21 -4.38
CA ARG A 334 9.57 -6.47 -4.52
C ARG A 334 10.42 -6.72 -3.26
N ALA A 335 10.09 -7.76 -2.52
CA ALA A 335 10.95 -8.21 -1.42
C ALA A 335 12.27 -8.71 -1.99
N SER A 336 13.39 -8.17 -1.54
CA SER A 336 14.72 -8.42 -2.12
C SER A 336 15.71 -8.80 -1.04
N GLY A 337 16.62 -9.70 -1.41
CA GLY A 337 17.69 -10.18 -0.54
C GLY A 337 18.90 -9.25 -0.51
N ASN A 338 19.76 -9.48 0.48
CA ASN A 338 21.07 -8.85 0.57
C ASN A 338 21.98 -9.43 -0.53
N ASN A 339 22.80 -8.60 -1.21
CA ASN A 339 23.67 -8.95 -2.34
C ASN A 339 22.93 -9.49 -3.58
N GLU A 340 21.62 -9.31 -3.67
CA GLU A 340 20.86 -9.72 -4.85
C GLU A 340 20.97 -8.65 -5.94
N THR A 341 21.48 -9.04 -7.12
CA THR A 341 21.47 -8.16 -8.31
C THR A 341 20.18 -8.35 -9.07
N ILE A 342 19.45 -7.24 -9.30
CA ILE A 342 18.19 -7.22 -10.02
C ILE A 342 18.34 -6.31 -11.24
N THR A 343 18.13 -6.88 -12.44
CA THR A 343 18.10 -6.11 -13.69
C THR A 343 16.66 -5.95 -14.15
N THR A 344 16.20 -4.71 -14.31
CA THR A 344 14.81 -4.45 -14.71
C THR A 344 14.67 -3.15 -15.49
N ASN A 345 13.45 -2.88 -15.98
CA ASN A 345 13.13 -1.69 -16.76
C ASN A 345 12.07 -0.86 -16.03
N VAL A 346 12.15 0.46 -16.19
CA VAL A 346 11.11 1.39 -15.72
C VAL A 346 10.80 2.42 -16.80
N LYS A 347 9.52 2.71 -17.01
CA LYS A 347 9.06 3.76 -17.94
C LYS A 347 8.92 5.09 -17.22
N LYS A 348 9.00 6.19 -17.96
CA LYS A 348 8.74 7.54 -17.45
C LYS A 348 7.37 7.62 -16.78
N GLY A 349 7.35 8.21 -15.59
CA GLY A 349 6.13 8.34 -14.79
C GLY A 349 5.67 7.06 -14.09
N SER A 350 6.41 5.95 -14.25
CA SER A 350 6.20 4.70 -13.52
C SER A 350 7.27 4.53 -12.45
N PHE A 351 7.01 3.64 -11.50
CA PHE A 351 7.95 3.29 -10.43
C PHE A 351 8.16 1.78 -10.36
N LYS A 352 9.36 1.38 -9.98
CA LYS A 352 9.68 0.05 -9.48
C LYS A 352 9.98 0.16 -8.00
N TYR A 353 9.30 -0.65 -7.19
CA TYR A 353 9.44 -0.63 -5.74
C TYR A 353 10.14 -1.88 -5.25
N PHE A 354 11.06 -1.70 -4.31
CA PHE A 354 11.83 -2.77 -3.67
C PHE A 354 11.73 -2.61 -2.15
N SER A 355 11.80 -3.72 -1.42
CA SER A 355 11.84 -3.70 0.03
C SER A 355 12.95 -4.62 0.53
N TYR A 356 13.77 -4.12 1.44
CA TYR A 356 14.89 -4.83 2.03
C TYR A 356 14.70 -4.93 3.54
N LYS A 357 14.75 -6.15 4.07
CA LYS A 357 14.78 -6.36 5.52
C LYS A 357 16.23 -6.20 5.97
N VAL A 358 16.48 -5.24 6.86
CA VAL A 358 17.82 -4.85 7.28
C VAL A 358 17.97 -5.05 8.79
N ASN A 359 19.12 -5.56 9.21
CA ASN A 359 19.49 -5.61 10.61
C ASN A 359 19.52 -4.18 11.18
N PRO A 360 18.83 -3.88 12.32
CA PRO A 360 18.81 -2.55 12.89
C PRO A 360 20.18 -1.94 13.21
N GLU A 361 21.19 -2.79 13.45
CA GLU A 361 22.56 -2.38 13.76
C GLU A 361 23.45 -2.15 12.50
N LYS A 362 22.93 -2.46 11.30
CA LYS A 362 23.64 -2.30 10.04
C LYS A 362 23.03 -1.15 9.22
N ASN A 363 23.86 -0.55 8.39
CA ASN A 363 23.39 0.34 7.32
C ASN A 363 23.05 -0.48 6.08
N LEU A 364 22.20 0.08 5.22
CA LEU A 364 21.91 -0.46 3.90
C LEU A 364 22.54 0.44 2.84
N GLU A 365 23.50 -0.08 2.11
CA GLU A 365 24.01 0.54 0.91
C GLU A 365 23.20 0.03 -0.30
N VAL A 366 22.66 0.95 -1.08
CA VAL A 366 21.89 0.65 -2.30
C VAL A 366 22.62 1.27 -3.48
N SER A 367 23.03 0.44 -4.43
CA SER A 367 23.62 0.86 -5.70
C SER A 367 22.62 0.66 -6.84
N VAL A 368 22.51 1.67 -7.70
CA VAL A 368 21.71 1.61 -8.94
C VAL A 368 22.57 2.05 -10.11
N ASP A 369 22.75 1.14 -11.07
CA ASP A 369 23.54 1.35 -12.29
C ASP A 369 22.61 1.47 -13.50
N ASP A 370 22.64 2.61 -14.19
CA ASP A 370 21.84 2.83 -15.39
C ASP A 370 22.51 2.17 -16.61
N LEU A 371 21.94 1.08 -17.10
CA LEU A 371 22.39 0.40 -18.32
C LEU A 371 21.91 1.12 -19.59
N VAL A 372 20.68 1.66 -19.56
CA VAL A 372 20.06 2.45 -20.65
C VAL A 372 19.17 3.51 -20.02
N GLY A 373 19.22 4.72 -20.54
CA GLY A 373 18.42 5.83 -20.04
C GLY A 373 18.96 6.40 -18.73
N SER A 374 18.09 6.97 -17.91
CA SER A 374 18.46 7.56 -16.62
C SER A 374 17.36 7.33 -15.60
N THR A 375 17.77 7.03 -14.36
CA THR A 375 16.85 6.79 -13.24
C THR A 375 17.02 7.82 -12.14
N MET A 376 15.97 7.97 -11.34
CA MET A 376 15.94 8.68 -10.06
C MET A 376 15.58 7.69 -8.96
N LEU A 377 16.14 7.89 -7.77
CA LEU A 377 16.01 7.00 -6.64
C LEU A 377 15.41 7.73 -5.44
N TYR A 378 14.45 7.08 -4.78
CA TYR A 378 13.86 7.53 -3.52
C TYR A 378 13.87 6.38 -2.53
N ALA A 379 14.14 6.66 -1.25
CA ALA A 379 14.11 5.65 -0.22
C ALA A 379 13.36 6.14 1.02
N SER A 380 12.67 5.21 1.70
CA SER A 380 11.99 5.49 2.95
C SER A 380 12.02 4.30 3.89
N ARG A 381 12.08 4.62 5.19
CA ARG A 381 11.97 3.66 6.31
C ARG A 381 10.54 3.53 6.82
N THR A 382 9.61 4.33 6.29
CA THR A 382 8.23 4.41 6.81
C THR A 382 7.17 4.26 5.74
N THR A 383 7.47 4.68 4.51
CA THR A 383 6.54 4.71 3.39
C THR A 383 6.88 3.62 2.40
N PRO A 384 5.99 2.63 2.17
CA PRO A 384 6.23 1.54 1.22
C PRO A 384 6.41 1.99 -0.24
N HIS A 385 5.92 3.17 -0.58
CA HIS A 385 5.96 3.75 -1.92
C HIS A 385 6.59 5.15 -1.86
N PRO A 386 7.91 5.26 -1.58
CA PRO A 386 8.57 6.55 -1.56
C PRO A 386 8.57 7.18 -2.95
N TYR A 387 8.51 8.51 -3.01
CA TYR A 387 8.52 9.28 -4.26
C TYR A 387 9.01 10.70 -3.99
N LYS A 388 9.03 11.54 -5.03
CA LYS A 388 9.63 12.90 -4.99
C LYS A 388 9.26 13.76 -3.77
N TYR A 389 8.05 13.62 -3.22
CA TYR A 389 7.54 14.47 -2.13
C TYR A 389 7.41 13.75 -0.78
N GLU A 390 7.61 12.43 -0.76
CA GLU A 390 7.53 11.61 0.45
C GLU A 390 8.65 10.55 0.43
N HIS A 391 9.78 10.89 1.01
CA HIS A 391 10.98 10.07 1.10
C HIS A 391 11.83 10.52 2.28
N ASP A 392 12.68 9.65 2.77
CA ASP A 392 13.72 9.97 3.75
C ASP A 392 15.04 10.31 3.04
N TYR A 393 15.30 9.65 1.89
CA TYR A 393 16.51 9.82 1.07
C TYR A 393 16.14 9.90 -0.41
N LYS A 394 16.91 10.64 -1.19
CA LYS A 394 16.74 10.73 -2.64
C LYS A 394 18.07 10.86 -3.38
N PHE A 395 18.07 10.43 -4.64
CA PHE A 395 19.13 10.68 -5.60
C PHE A 395 18.50 11.06 -6.95
N GLU A 396 18.64 12.34 -7.34
CA GLU A 396 17.99 12.92 -8.52
C GLU A 396 18.99 13.41 -9.58
N ARG A 397 20.28 13.02 -9.51
CA ARG A 397 21.29 13.43 -10.49
C ARG A 397 21.24 12.53 -11.72
N ALA A 398 20.47 12.94 -12.73
CA ALA A 398 20.28 12.22 -13.99
C ALA A 398 21.56 11.97 -14.80
N SER A 399 22.62 12.78 -14.60
CA SER A 399 23.89 12.65 -15.34
C SER A 399 24.85 11.59 -14.77
N GLN A 400 24.56 11.03 -13.60
CA GLN A 400 25.41 10.03 -12.96
C GLN A 400 24.85 8.63 -13.22
N LYS A 401 25.64 7.77 -13.88
CA LYS A 401 25.23 6.39 -14.19
C LYS A 401 25.16 5.53 -12.95
N ASP A 402 26.14 5.65 -12.06
CA ASP A 402 26.24 4.86 -10.83
C ASP A 402 25.74 5.67 -9.66
N LYS A 403 24.65 5.25 -9.05
CA LYS A 403 23.99 5.92 -7.94
C LYS A 403 24.11 5.07 -6.69
N VAL A 404 24.65 5.63 -5.62
CA VAL A 404 24.78 4.95 -4.33
C VAL A 404 24.11 5.78 -3.25
N ILE A 405 23.24 5.14 -2.46
CA ILE A 405 22.63 5.72 -1.27
C ILE A 405 22.94 4.81 -0.09
N VAL A 406 23.46 5.38 1.00
CA VAL A 406 23.62 4.68 2.26
C VAL A 406 22.51 5.11 3.22
N ILE A 407 21.70 4.17 3.67
CA ILE A 407 20.56 4.37 4.55
C ILE A 407 20.93 3.84 5.94
N ALA A 408 20.93 4.72 6.93
CA ALA A 408 21.26 4.34 8.29
C ALA A 408 20.30 3.30 8.89
N GLY A 409 20.84 2.31 9.61
CA GLY A 409 20.05 1.36 10.39
C GLY A 409 19.29 2.03 11.56
N ASP A 410 18.34 1.32 12.16
CA ASP A 410 17.51 1.90 13.24
C ASP A 410 18.31 2.29 14.47
N ALA A 411 19.33 1.51 14.83
CA ALA A 411 20.23 1.80 15.95
C ALA A 411 21.19 2.95 15.66
N THR A 412 21.54 3.18 14.39
CA THR A 412 22.50 4.20 13.95
C THR A 412 21.83 5.49 13.51
N SER A 413 20.50 5.49 13.39
CA SER A 413 19.74 6.66 12.97
C SER A 413 19.76 7.75 14.04
N PRO A 414 20.00 9.03 13.69
CA PRO A 414 19.88 10.16 14.62
C PRO A 414 18.48 10.30 15.24
N ARG A 415 17.48 9.61 14.72
CA ARG A 415 16.12 9.51 15.25
C ARG A 415 15.68 8.05 15.33
N PRO A 416 16.25 7.25 16.27
CA PRO A 416 15.84 5.87 16.42
C PRO A 416 14.35 5.82 16.77
N LYS A 417 13.56 5.09 15.98
CA LYS A 417 12.23 4.68 16.43
C LYS A 417 12.44 3.69 17.56
N ARG A 418 11.84 3.90 18.72
CA ARG A 418 11.81 2.89 19.78
C ARG A 418 11.24 1.61 19.20
N SER A 419 12.12 0.65 18.94
CA SER A 419 11.77 -0.69 18.48
C SER A 419 10.90 -1.34 19.56
N THR A 420 9.67 -1.67 19.20
CA THR A 420 8.85 -2.61 19.96
C THR A 420 9.25 -4.02 19.52
N GLY A 421 10.32 -4.54 20.10
CA GLY A 421 10.80 -5.90 19.84
C GLY A 421 11.68 -6.01 18.58
N ASN A 422 12.49 -7.08 18.50
CA ASN A 422 13.48 -7.43 17.47
C ASN A 422 12.89 -7.68 16.06
N LYS A 423 11.80 -7.01 15.65
CA LYS A 423 11.20 -7.19 14.33
C LYS A 423 11.93 -6.28 13.35
N LEU A 424 12.66 -6.89 12.42
CA LEU A 424 13.29 -6.21 11.29
C LEU A 424 12.25 -5.36 10.56
N GLN A 425 12.52 -4.06 10.40
CA GLN A 425 11.67 -3.17 9.62
C GLN A 425 12.21 -3.08 8.19
N PRO A 426 11.36 -3.21 7.17
CA PRO A 426 11.82 -3.07 5.81
C PRO A 426 12.19 -1.61 5.49
N ILE A 427 13.24 -1.46 4.69
CA ILE A 427 13.57 -0.22 3.98
C ILE A 427 12.97 -0.33 2.59
N TYR A 428 12.29 0.70 2.15
CA TYR A 428 11.61 0.76 0.85
C TYR A 428 12.38 1.65 -0.11
N ILE A 429 12.59 1.15 -1.32
CA ILE A 429 13.28 1.86 -2.40
C ILE A 429 12.32 2.00 -3.58
N ALA A 430 12.29 3.17 -4.19
CA ALA A 430 11.58 3.44 -5.43
C ALA A 430 12.55 3.93 -6.50
N VAL A 431 12.52 3.31 -7.66
CA VAL A 431 13.27 3.74 -8.85
C VAL A 431 12.27 4.17 -9.91
N THR A 432 12.48 5.36 -10.49
CA THR A 432 11.69 5.88 -11.61
C THR A 432 12.61 6.41 -12.70
N SER A 433 12.10 6.58 -13.92
CA SER A 433 12.85 7.13 -15.05
C SER A 433 12.49 8.59 -15.30
N ASP A 434 13.46 9.42 -15.59
CA ASP A 434 13.32 10.77 -16.13
C ASP A 434 13.37 10.79 -17.68
N THR A 435 13.84 9.72 -18.31
CA THR A 435 13.77 9.45 -19.75
C THR A 435 12.54 8.61 -20.08
N ASP A 436 12.19 8.43 -21.36
CA ASP A 436 10.99 7.66 -21.77
C ASP A 436 10.98 6.24 -21.21
N SER A 437 12.17 5.62 -21.11
CA SER A 437 12.38 4.37 -20.40
C SER A 437 13.84 4.27 -19.94
N ALA A 438 14.07 3.55 -18.85
CA ALA A 438 15.40 3.21 -18.39
C ALA A 438 15.49 1.72 -18.11
N LYS A 439 16.66 1.13 -18.40
CA LYS A 439 17.07 -0.19 -17.95
C LYS A 439 18.18 -0.02 -16.92
N PHE A 440 18.05 -0.64 -15.77
CA PHE A 440 18.99 -0.48 -14.67
C PHE A 440 19.21 -1.79 -13.92
N GLU A 441 20.33 -1.83 -13.21
CA GLU A 441 20.62 -2.82 -12.19
C GLU A 441 20.54 -2.19 -10.82
N ILE A 442 19.99 -2.92 -9.84
CA ILE A 442 19.96 -2.53 -8.44
C ILE A 442 20.53 -3.66 -7.59
N VAL A 443 21.41 -3.27 -6.66
CA VAL A 443 21.99 -4.15 -5.63
C VAL A 443 21.90 -3.43 -4.29
N ALA A 444 21.60 -4.16 -3.24
CA ALA A 444 21.62 -3.61 -1.90
C ALA A 444 22.38 -4.52 -0.94
N ASN A 445 23.25 -3.94 -0.13
CA ASN A 445 24.15 -4.63 0.78
C ASN A 445 24.03 -4.09 2.19
N GLU A 446 23.90 -4.98 3.17
CA GLU A 446 24.13 -4.60 4.56
C GLU A 446 25.62 -4.36 4.81
N CYS A 447 25.92 -3.29 5.51
CA CYS A 447 27.29 -2.92 5.85
C CYS A 447 27.42 -2.38 7.26
N ASP A 448 28.60 -2.49 7.83
CA ASP A 448 28.89 -1.89 9.15
C ASP A 448 28.90 -0.36 9.06
N PRO A 449 28.28 0.34 10.00
CA PRO A 449 28.27 1.81 10.02
C PRO A 449 29.66 2.46 10.04
N SER A 450 30.68 1.72 10.47
CA SER A 450 32.09 2.16 10.45
C SER A 450 32.72 2.06 9.05
N VAL A 451 32.18 1.23 8.17
CA VAL A 451 32.69 0.96 6.81
C VAL A 451 31.89 1.74 5.78
N CYS A 452 30.58 1.68 5.87
CA CYS A 452 29.70 2.44 5.00
C CYS A 452 29.12 3.63 5.77
N VAL A 453 29.90 4.69 5.76
CA VAL A 453 29.52 5.97 6.33
C VAL A 453 28.38 6.53 5.51
N GLU A 454 27.36 7.08 6.16
CA GLU A 454 26.26 7.80 5.53
C GLU A 454 26.87 8.75 4.49
N GLY A 455 26.84 8.32 3.22
CA GLY A 455 27.57 8.98 2.15
C GLY A 455 26.92 10.31 1.81
N THR A 456 27.68 11.20 1.25
CA THR A 456 27.40 12.54 0.74
C THR A 456 26.19 12.66 -0.20
N ASN A 457 25.30 11.69 -0.20
CA ASN A 457 24.12 11.60 -1.04
C ASN A 457 22.99 12.35 -0.36
N GLU A 458 22.51 13.34 -1.03
CA GLU A 458 21.52 14.31 -0.61
C GLU A 458 20.46 13.69 0.30
N ARG A 459 20.71 13.73 1.61
CA ARG A 459 19.64 13.70 2.58
C ARG A 459 18.69 14.77 2.12
N SER A 460 17.42 14.42 1.87
CA SER A 460 16.44 15.45 1.56
C SER A 460 16.50 16.45 2.71
N ASP A 461 17.17 17.57 2.48
CA ASP A 461 17.13 18.70 3.36
C ASP A 461 15.70 19.28 3.34
N MET A 462 14.79 18.55 3.99
CA MET A 462 13.62 19.20 4.56
C MET A 462 14.04 20.21 5.64
N ARG A 463 15.36 20.42 5.85
CA ARG A 463 15.90 21.35 6.83
C ARG A 463 16.21 22.73 6.27
N SER A 464 16.44 22.95 4.98
CA SER A 464 16.94 24.25 4.50
C SER A 464 15.89 25.21 3.96
N GLY A 465 14.61 24.85 3.94
CA GLY A 465 13.55 25.75 3.44
C GLY A 465 12.43 26.09 4.42
N SER A 466 12.33 25.45 5.59
CA SER A 466 11.18 25.69 6.46
C SER A 466 11.38 25.38 7.94
N SER A 467 12.61 25.31 8.42
CA SER A 467 12.87 25.01 9.84
C SER A 467 12.39 26.11 10.82
N LYS A 468 11.82 27.21 10.36
CA LYS A 468 11.28 28.25 11.23
C LYS A 468 9.76 28.22 11.43
N ASN A 469 8.96 27.47 10.64
CA ASN A 469 7.49 27.57 10.74
C ASN A 469 6.70 26.27 10.73
N TYR A 470 7.30 25.07 10.67
CA TYR A 470 6.54 23.80 10.58
C TYR A 470 6.35 23.07 11.90
N SER A 471 6.95 23.49 13.00
CA SER A 471 6.67 22.90 14.32
C SER A 471 5.33 23.36 14.92
N LYS A 472 4.66 24.35 14.34
CA LYS A 472 3.41 24.92 14.85
C LYS A 472 2.14 24.55 14.08
N PHE A 473 2.21 24.05 12.86
CA PHE A 473 1.04 23.93 11.99
C PHE A 473 0.24 22.60 12.02
N PRO A 474 0.78 21.40 12.26
CA PRO A 474 -0.03 20.17 12.24
C PRO A 474 -1.10 20.11 13.32
N TRP A 475 -0.86 20.73 14.47
CA TRP A 475 -1.73 20.64 15.64
C TRP A 475 -2.96 21.57 15.56
N VAL A 476 -2.81 22.74 14.97
CA VAL A 476 -3.91 23.72 14.80
C VAL A 476 -4.96 23.19 13.83
N PHE A 477 -4.53 22.51 12.75
CA PHE A 477 -5.47 21.85 11.83
C PHE A 477 -6.18 20.65 12.45
N LEU A 478 -5.51 19.91 13.34
CA LEU A 478 -6.12 18.78 14.04
C LEU A 478 -7.22 19.26 15.00
N LEU A 479 -7.00 20.35 15.71
CA LEU A 479 -7.96 20.90 16.67
C LEU A 479 -9.13 21.61 16.01
N GLY A 480 -8.93 22.32 14.91
CA GLY A 480 -10.03 22.89 14.11
C GLY A 480 -10.97 21.80 13.56
N SER A 481 -10.41 20.66 13.18
CA SER A 481 -11.18 19.49 12.72
C SER A 481 -11.88 18.76 13.88
N ILE A 482 -11.27 18.72 15.07
CA ILE A 482 -11.87 18.17 16.29
C ILE A 482 -13.06 19.01 16.72
N ALA A 483 -12.93 20.35 16.73
CA ALA A 483 -14.00 21.26 17.11
C ALA A 483 -15.22 21.17 16.17
N VAL A 484 -15.00 21.06 14.86
CA VAL A 484 -16.09 20.90 13.86
C VAL A 484 -16.78 19.55 13.97
N LEU A 485 -16.05 18.48 14.30
CA LEU A 485 -16.63 17.13 14.44
C LEU A 485 -17.40 16.96 15.75
N LEU A 486 -16.99 17.60 16.81
CA LEU A 486 -17.64 17.49 18.13
C LEU A 486 -18.86 18.43 18.25
N ASN A 487 -18.90 19.58 17.56
CA ASN A 487 -20.07 20.45 17.49
C ASN A 487 -21.26 19.87 16.68
N ASN A 488 -21.07 18.78 15.94
CA ASN A 488 -22.16 18.08 15.24
C ASN A 488 -22.78 16.92 16.05
N TYR A 489 -22.41 16.77 17.33
CA TYR A 489 -22.91 15.71 18.23
C TYR A 489 -23.55 16.22 19.52
N TYR A 490 -23.77 17.56 19.68
CA TYR A 490 -24.60 18.14 20.74
C TYR A 490 -25.73 18.96 20.15
#